data_252e7060348c168a3cf8cbcfe93e3d0e
#
_entry.id   252e7060348c168a3cf8cbcfe93e3d0e
#
_cell.length_a   1.000
_cell.length_b   1.000
_cell.length_c   1.000
_cell.angle_alpha   90.00
_cell.angle_beta   90.00
_cell.angle_gamma   90.00
#
_symmetry.space_group_name_H-M   'P 1'
#
loop_
_entity.id
_entity.type
_entity.pdbx_description
1 polymer ?
#
loop_
_entity_poly.entity_id
_entity_poly.type
_entity_poly.pdbx_seq_one_letter_code
_entity_poly.pdbx_strand_id
1 'polypeptide(L)'
;KFYICRIYFLKGKSLVSEHRERPTTYLRISYGSEKVSLKDQTFCKESSNPEYYCSHDIVMELPGPSTVRVEVMEDYKLRSDRVLGYTDIDVESRYLTRHWHLLQRKPIELRNLYSDYGCGSQGRLEMWIELIERRNWENMPAIKINPPPYDEY
;
A
#
# COMPACT_ATOMS: atom_id res chain seq x y z
N LYS A 1 -1.84 2.58 -23.42
CA LYS A 1 -1.51 3.88 -22.81
C LYS A 1 -0.72 3.70 -21.52
N PHE A 2 0.12 4.67 -21.22
CA PHE A 2 0.90 4.69 -19.99
C PHE A 2 0.19 5.51 -18.92
N TYR A 3 0.24 4.97 -17.70
CA TYR A 3 -0.34 5.59 -16.52
C TYR A 3 0.66 5.59 -15.37
N ILE A 4 0.52 6.54 -14.46
CA ILE A 4 1.05 6.40 -13.12
C ILE A 4 -0.07 5.82 -12.27
N CYS A 5 0.20 4.66 -11.67
CA CYS A 5 -0.62 4.15 -10.59
C CYS A 5 -0.02 4.70 -9.31
N ARG A 6 -0.68 5.67 -8.72
CA ARG A 6 -0.23 6.29 -7.48
C ARG A 6 -0.98 5.69 -6.32
N ILE A 7 -0.25 5.08 -5.42
CA ILE A 7 -0.84 4.45 -4.24
C ILE A 7 -0.54 5.33 -3.04
N TYR A 8 -1.60 5.75 -2.36
CA TYR A 8 -1.48 6.48 -1.10
C TYR A 8 -1.67 5.49 0.04
N PHE A 9 -0.66 5.39 0.89
CA PHE A 9 -0.70 4.51 2.07
C PHE A 9 -1.02 5.35 3.30
N LEU A 10 -2.08 4.98 4.00
CA LEU A 10 -2.48 5.68 5.23
C LEU A 10 -1.89 4.98 6.44
N LYS A 11 -2.46 3.87 6.83
CA LYS A 11 -2.02 3.16 8.04
C LYS A 11 -2.33 1.68 7.98
N GLY A 12 -1.59 0.92 8.79
CA GLY A 12 -1.95 -0.44 9.12
C GLY A 12 -2.92 -0.45 10.30
N LYS A 13 -3.75 -1.48 10.38
CA LYS A 13 -4.71 -1.67 11.47
C LYS A 13 -4.64 -3.08 12.00
N SER A 14 -4.45 -3.20 13.29
CA SER A 14 -4.49 -4.50 14.00
C SER A 14 -3.56 -5.52 13.39
N LEU A 15 -2.31 -5.14 13.13
CA LEU A 15 -1.32 -6.03 12.57
C LEU A 15 -0.97 -7.13 13.57
N VAL A 16 -0.91 -8.37 13.06
CA VAL A 16 -0.65 -9.56 13.86
C VAL A 16 0.69 -10.15 13.48
N SER A 17 1.60 -10.22 14.44
CA SER A 17 2.89 -10.88 14.28
C SER A 17 2.91 -12.19 15.08
N GLU A 18 3.58 -13.22 14.53
CA GLU A 18 3.75 -14.48 15.24
C GLU A 18 4.70 -14.38 16.44
N HIS A 19 5.61 -13.42 16.41
CA HIS A 19 6.71 -13.38 17.37
C HIS A 19 6.68 -12.18 18.30
N ARG A 20 5.89 -11.16 17.99
CA ARG A 20 5.87 -9.92 18.78
C ARG A 20 4.47 -9.36 18.87
N GLU A 21 4.13 -8.83 20.00
CA GLU A 21 2.84 -8.18 20.22
C GLU A 21 2.72 -6.90 19.40
N ARG A 22 3.81 -6.14 19.30
CA ARG A 22 3.87 -4.91 18.53
C ARG A 22 5.01 -5.00 17.52
N PRO A 23 4.71 -5.35 16.27
CA PRO A 23 5.75 -5.49 15.27
C PRO A 23 6.35 -4.16 14.85
N THR A 24 7.61 -4.19 14.45
CA THR A 24 8.27 -3.08 13.77
C THR A 24 8.16 -3.34 12.28
N THR A 25 7.50 -2.46 11.55
CA THR A 25 7.13 -2.71 10.15
C THR A 25 7.55 -1.62 9.19
N TYR A 26 7.57 -1.97 7.93
CA TYR A 26 7.68 -1.06 6.81
C TYR A 26 7.01 -1.71 5.59
N LEU A 27 6.82 -0.95 4.51
CA LEU A 27 6.16 -1.45 3.31
C LEU A 27 7.18 -1.78 2.22
N ARG A 28 6.85 -2.78 1.41
CA ARG A 28 7.57 -3.15 0.20
C ARG A 28 6.56 -3.40 -0.91
N ILE A 29 6.86 -2.94 -2.11
CA ILE A 29 5.96 -3.08 -3.27
C ILE A 29 6.62 -3.98 -4.30
N SER A 30 5.82 -4.91 -4.86
CA SER A 30 6.24 -5.74 -5.97
C SER A 30 5.33 -5.49 -7.16
N TYR A 31 5.94 -5.22 -8.31
CA TYR A 31 5.24 -5.08 -9.57
C TYR A 31 6.09 -5.71 -10.68
N GLY A 32 5.56 -6.73 -11.36
CA GLY A 32 6.34 -7.53 -12.28
C GLY A 32 7.49 -8.21 -11.56
N SER A 33 8.70 -8.08 -12.08
CA SER A 33 9.91 -8.63 -11.47
C SER A 33 10.57 -7.70 -10.47
N GLU A 34 10.07 -6.48 -10.33
CA GLU A 34 10.69 -5.47 -9.45
C GLU A 34 10.10 -5.48 -8.05
N LYS A 35 10.98 -5.33 -7.07
CA LYS A 35 10.60 -5.13 -5.67
C LYS A 35 11.24 -3.85 -5.19
N VAL A 36 10.42 -2.96 -4.62
CA VAL A 36 10.87 -1.67 -4.10
C VAL A 36 10.58 -1.60 -2.62
N SER A 37 11.62 -1.40 -1.81
CA SER A 37 11.45 -1.19 -0.37
C SER A 37 11.13 0.28 -0.13
N LEU A 38 10.08 0.53 0.65
CA LEU A 38 9.71 1.85 1.10
C LEU A 38 10.13 2.08 2.55
N LYS A 39 11.16 1.38 3.01
CA LYS A 39 11.60 1.43 4.41
C LYS A 39 11.91 2.85 4.88
N ASP A 40 12.53 3.67 4.02
CA ASP A 40 12.89 5.03 4.38
C ASP A 40 11.68 5.91 4.71
N GLN A 41 10.53 5.63 4.10
CA GLN A 41 9.31 6.42 4.26
C GLN A 41 8.30 5.79 5.23
N THR A 42 8.37 4.47 5.41
CA THR A 42 7.29 3.74 6.08
C THR A 42 7.74 2.99 7.34
N PHE A 43 9.00 3.09 7.73
CA PHE A 43 9.48 2.42 8.93
C PHE A 43 8.73 2.91 10.16
N CYS A 44 8.11 1.98 10.88
CA CYS A 44 7.36 2.28 12.09
C CYS A 44 7.71 1.27 13.17
N LYS A 45 8.23 1.76 14.28
CA LYS A 45 8.74 0.94 15.36
C LYS A 45 7.62 0.53 16.32
N GLU A 46 7.57 -0.77 16.63
CA GLU A 46 6.74 -1.33 17.69
C GLU A 46 5.28 -0.82 17.72
N SER A 47 4.55 -1.06 16.65
CA SER A 47 3.15 -0.66 16.54
C SER A 47 2.32 -1.68 15.81
N SER A 48 1.15 -2.00 16.36
CA SER A 48 0.14 -2.80 15.68
C SER A 48 -0.72 -1.97 14.73
N ASN A 49 -0.63 -0.64 14.83
CA ASN A 49 -1.38 0.30 14.00
C ASN A 49 -0.44 1.37 13.45
N PRO A 50 0.54 0.97 12.61
CA PRO A 50 1.54 1.91 12.10
C PRO A 50 0.93 2.96 11.20
N GLU A 51 1.43 4.18 11.31
CA GLU A 51 1.02 5.30 10.47
C GLU A 51 2.07 5.52 9.40
N TYR A 52 1.71 5.31 8.14
CA TYR A 52 2.65 5.41 7.02
C TYR A 52 2.57 6.78 6.33
N TYR A 53 1.40 7.21 5.95
CA TYR A 53 1.09 8.51 5.35
C TYR A 53 2.08 8.96 4.27
N CYS A 54 2.22 8.13 3.25
CA CYS A 54 3.08 8.41 2.10
C CYS A 54 2.44 7.90 0.83
N SER A 55 3.06 8.20 -0.31
CA SER A 55 2.61 7.70 -1.59
C SER A 55 3.77 7.13 -2.39
N HIS A 56 3.44 6.26 -3.35
CA HIS A 56 4.41 5.69 -4.28
C HIS A 56 3.79 5.58 -5.66
N ASP A 57 4.56 5.96 -6.67
CA ASP A 57 4.14 5.95 -8.07
C ASP A 57 4.73 4.74 -8.79
N ILE A 58 3.87 4.02 -9.52
CA ILE A 58 4.28 2.92 -10.38
C ILE A 58 3.85 3.26 -11.80
N VAL A 59 4.80 3.24 -12.73
CA VAL A 59 4.48 3.43 -14.15
C VAL A 59 4.04 2.11 -14.73
N MET A 60 2.87 2.07 -15.35
CA MET A 60 2.36 0.87 -16.00
C MET A 60 1.66 1.19 -17.31
N GLU A 61 1.66 0.23 -18.20
CA GLU A 61 0.94 0.32 -19.46
C GLU A 61 -0.36 -0.47 -19.35
N LEU A 62 -1.48 0.18 -19.61
CA LEU A 62 -2.79 -0.46 -19.55
C LEU A 62 -3.49 -0.37 -20.91
N PRO A 63 -4.12 -1.44 -21.39
CA PRO A 63 -4.18 -2.76 -20.74
C PRO A 63 -2.81 -3.47 -20.74
N GLY A 64 -2.59 -4.30 -19.77
CA GLY A 64 -1.33 -5.03 -19.59
C GLY A 64 -1.22 -5.55 -18.15
N PRO A 65 0.00 -6.04 -17.75
CA PRO A 65 0.21 -6.48 -16.36
C PRO A 65 -0.15 -5.39 -15.38
N SER A 66 -1.01 -5.71 -14.42
CA SER A 66 -1.65 -4.70 -13.57
C SER A 66 -1.83 -5.13 -12.11
N THR A 67 -1.25 -6.23 -11.70
CA THR A 67 -1.32 -6.64 -10.29
C THR A 67 -0.13 -6.07 -9.53
N VAL A 68 -0.44 -5.33 -8.48
CA VAL A 68 0.58 -4.77 -7.58
C VAL A 68 0.45 -5.48 -6.23
N ARG A 69 1.55 -6.02 -5.74
CA ARG A 69 1.57 -6.61 -4.40
C ARG A 69 2.18 -5.62 -3.42
N VAL A 70 1.43 -5.32 -2.37
CA VAL A 70 1.93 -4.53 -1.25
C VAL A 70 2.17 -5.47 -0.09
N GLU A 71 3.40 -5.47 0.41
CA GLU A 71 3.79 -6.31 1.53
C GLU A 71 4.08 -5.45 2.75
N VAL A 72 3.56 -5.87 3.89
CA VAL A 72 3.98 -5.33 5.18
C VAL A 72 5.14 -6.20 5.65
N MET A 73 6.32 -5.61 5.73
CA MET A 73 7.53 -6.30 6.15
C MET A 73 7.75 -6.11 7.63
N GLU A 74 8.15 -7.17 8.29
CA GLU A 74 8.52 -7.11 9.70
C GLU A 74 10.04 -7.07 9.82
N ASP A 75 10.54 -6.04 10.50
CA ASP A 75 11.96 -5.80 10.68
C ASP A 75 12.48 -6.56 11.89
N TYR A 76 13.55 -7.34 11.69
CA TYR A 76 14.24 -8.08 12.73
C TYR A 76 15.70 -7.65 12.80
N LYS A 77 16.20 -7.35 13.97
CA LYS A 77 17.58 -6.89 14.13
C LYS A 77 18.62 -7.99 13.93
N LEU A 78 18.29 -9.22 14.30
CA LEU A 78 19.25 -10.33 14.35
C LEU A 78 19.03 -11.37 13.27
N ARG A 79 18.09 -11.19 12.40
CA ARG A 79 17.80 -12.12 11.29
C ARG A 79 17.13 -11.36 10.15
N SER A 80 16.97 -12.05 9.02
CA SER A 80 16.33 -11.46 7.83
C SER A 80 14.90 -11.01 8.12
N ASP A 81 14.52 -9.88 7.52
CA ASP A 81 13.16 -9.41 7.57
C ASP A 81 12.23 -10.40 6.89
N ARG A 82 10.99 -10.44 7.32
CA ARG A 82 10.01 -11.35 6.75
C ARG A 82 8.70 -10.63 6.44
N VAL A 83 7.94 -11.22 5.53
CA VAL A 83 6.61 -10.69 5.19
C VAL A 83 5.65 -11.02 6.33
N LEU A 84 5.12 -9.97 6.97
CA LEU A 84 4.07 -10.12 7.97
C LEU A 84 2.74 -10.43 7.28
N GLY A 85 2.44 -9.73 6.21
CA GLY A 85 1.24 -9.95 5.41
C GLY A 85 1.30 -9.16 4.12
N TYR A 86 0.44 -9.52 3.16
CA TYR A 86 0.41 -8.87 1.86
C TYR A 86 -1.01 -8.70 1.35
N THR A 87 -1.17 -7.79 0.40
CA THR A 87 -2.41 -7.65 -0.37
C THR A 87 -2.06 -7.48 -1.85
N ASP A 88 -2.81 -8.16 -2.72
CA ASP A 88 -2.66 -8.04 -4.16
C ASP A 88 -3.74 -7.12 -4.70
N ILE A 89 -3.34 -6.09 -5.42
CA ILE A 89 -4.23 -5.07 -5.93
C ILE A 89 -4.35 -5.24 -7.44
N ASP A 90 -5.57 -5.47 -7.91
CA ASP A 90 -5.86 -5.52 -9.33
C ASP A 90 -6.18 -4.12 -9.84
N VAL A 91 -5.18 -3.46 -10.42
CA VAL A 91 -5.35 -2.10 -10.94
C VAL A 91 -6.24 -2.09 -12.19
N GLU A 92 -6.20 -3.16 -12.99
CA GLU A 92 -7.02 -3.26 -14.20
C GLU A 92 -8.51 -3.20 -13.90
N SER A 93 -8.96 -3.77 -12.80
CA SER A 93 -10.38 -3.72 -12.43
C SER A 93 -10.85 -2.28 -12.26
N ARG A 94 -9.99 -1.41 -11.74
CA ARG A 94 -10.30 0.02 -11.59
C ARG A 94 -10.24 0.74 -12.92
N TYR A 95 -9.25 0.42 -13.75
CA TYR A 95 -9.10 0.95 -15.10
C TYR A 95 -10.35 0.70 -15.94
N LEU A 96 -10.93 -0.50 -15.84
CA LEU A 96 -12.11 -0.90 -16.61
C LEU A 96 -13.42 -0.39 -16.02
N THR A 97 -13.43 0.14 -14.82
CA THR A 97 -14.64 0.57 -14.14
C THR A 97 -14.89 2.06 -14.39
N ARG A 98 -15.83 2.36 -15.29
CA ARG A 98 -16.17 3.74 -15.64
C ARG A 98 -16.59 4.56 -14.43
N HIS A 99 -17.39 3.99 -13.56
CA HIS A 99 -17.86 4.67 -12.34
C HIS A 99 -16.70 5.13 -11.47
N TRP A 100 -15.67 4.30 -11.32
CA TRP A 100 -14.49 4.65 -10.54
C TRP A 100 -13.76 5.85 -11.14
N HIS A 101 -13.61 5.90 -12.47
CA HIS A 101 -12.94 7.03 -13.15
C HIS A 101 -13.66 8.35 -12.95
N LEU A 102 -14.97 8.32 -12.82
CA LEU A 102 -15.79 9.53 -12.67
C LEU A 102 -15.74 10.11 -11.26
N LEU A 103 -15.25 9.37 -10.31
CA LEU A 103 -15.15 9.86 -8.93
C LEU A 103 -14.03 10.89 -8.81
N GLN A 104 -14.35 12.05 -8.27
CA GLN A 104 -13.35 13.09 -7.99
C GLN A 104 -12.42 12.65 -6.86
N ARG A 105 -12.98 11.99 -5.87
CA ARG A 105 -12.26 11.37 -4.77
C ARG A 105 -12.35 9.87 -4.92
N LYS A 106 -11.19 9.23 -5.05
CA LYS A 106 -11.16 7.77 -5.09
C LYS A 106 -11.41 7.22 -3.69
N PRO A 107 -12.14 6.09 -3.58
CA PRO A 107 -12.48 5.56 -2.27
C PRO A 107 -11.26 5.04 -1.52
N ILE A 108 -11.26 5.27 -0.21
CA ILE A 108 -10.29 4.66 0.69
C ILE A 108 -10.64 3.18 0.78
N GLU A 109 -9.65 2.34 0.59
CA GLU A 109 -9.79 0.89 0.67
C GLU A 109 -9.19 0.40 1.97
N LEU A 110 -9.90 -0.49 2.63
CA LEU A 110 -9.40 -1.17 3.81
C LEU A 110 -9.17 -2.62 3.43
N ARG A 111 -7.92 -2.96 3.11
CA ARG A 111 -7.58 -4.26 2.54
C ARG A 111 -7.05 -5.22 3.59
N ASN A 112 -7.56 -6.45 3.56
CA ASN A 112 -7.06 -7.51 4.42
C ASN A 112 -5.65 -7.92 3.98
N LEU A 113 -4.80 -8.18 4.96
CA LEU A 113 -3.45 -8.67 4.73
C LEU A 113 -3.43 -10.19 4.93
N TYR A 114 -2.86 -10.90 3.97
CA TYR A 114 -2.79 -12.36 3.97
C TYR A 114 -1.36 -12.82 4.20
N SER A 115 -1.23 -14.03 4.72
CA SER A 115 0.07 -14.67 4.91
C SER A 115 0.05 -16.04 4.27
N ASP A 116 1.17 -16.44 3.68
CA ASP A 116 1.32 -17.78 3.10
C ASP A 116 1.35 -18.86 4.17
N TYR A 117 1.63 -18.49 5.41
CA TYR A 117 1.83 -19.45 6.52
C TYR A 117 0.69 -19.46 7.53
N GLY A 118 -0.28 -18.58 7.39
CA GLY A 118 -1.36 -18.44 8.35
C GLY A 118 -2.73 -18.58 7.72
N CYS A 119 -3.71 -18.90 8.56
CA CYS A 119 -5.12 -18.89 8.19
C CYS A 119 -5.74 -17.59 8.66
N GLY A 120 -6.40 -16.88 7.77
CA GLY A 120 -7.07 -15.64 8.10
C GLY A 120 -6.23 -14.40 7.86
N SER A 121 -6.71 -13.29 8.36
CA SER A 121 -6.11 -11.98 8.13
C SER A 121 -4.99 -11.68 9.13
N GLN A 122 -3.90 -11.12 8.64
CA GLN A 122 -2.79 -10.63 9.47
C GLN A 122 -2.96 -9.16 9.86
N GLY A 123 -4.15 -8.62 9.70
CA GLY A 123 -4.46 -7.22 9.89
C GLY A 123 -4.96 -6.60 8.60
N ARG A 124 -5.01 -5.28 8.57
CA ARG A 124 -5.51 -4.54 7.41
C ARG A 124 -4.63 -3.37 7.07
N LEU A 125 -4.67 -2.98 5.80
CA LEU A 125 -3.97 -1.81 5.28
C LEU A 125 -4.99 -0.84 4.72
N GLU A 126 -4.96 0.40 5.18
CA GLU A 126 -5.80 1.48 4.69
C GLU A 126 -5.03 2.28 3.64
N MET A 127 -5.59 2.41 2.45
CA MET A 127 -4.94 3.02 1.31
C MET A 127 -5.94 3.46 0.25
N TRP A 128 -5.50 4.22 -0.75
CA TRP A 128 -6.28 4.43 -1.98
C TRP A 128 -5.36 4.57 -3.18
N ILE A 129 -5.95 4.48 -4.38
CA ILE A 129 -5.22 4.48 -5.64
C ILE A 129 -5.76 5.59 -6.54
N GLU A 130 -4.86 6.20 -7.30
CA GLU A 130 -5.20 7.05 -8.42
C GLU A 130 -4.48 6.57 -9.69
N LEU A 131 -5.16 6.68 -10.83
CA LEU A 131 -4.58 6.40 -12.14
C LEU A 131 -4.47 7.71 -12.91
N ILE A 132 -3.25 8.08 -13.26
CA ILE A 132 -2.97 9.36 -13.92
C ILE A 132 -2.38 9.07 -15.30
N GLU A 133 -3.05 9.53 -16.36
CA GLU A 133 -2.54 9.39 -17.71
C GLU A 133 -1.22 10.15 -17.86
N ARG A 134 -0.32 9.64 -18.70
CA ARG A 134 1.00 10.21 -18.92
C ARG A 134 0.96 11.71 -19.25
N ARG A 135 0.01 12.15 -20.07
CA ARG A 135 -0.14 13.55 -20.45
C ARG A 135 -0.40 14.50 -19.28
N ASN A 136 -0.86 13.95 -18.14
CA ASN A 136 -1.22 14.74 -16.95
C ASN A 136 -0.20 14.61 -15.80
N TRP A 137 0.90 13.88 -16.02
CA TRP A 137 1.85 13.61 -14.92
C TRP A 137 2.39 14.87 -14.27
N GLU A 138 2.74 15.88 -15.08
CA GLU A 138 3.31 17.13 -14.55
C GLU A 138 2.27 17.99 -13.82
N ASN A 139 1.01 17.83 -14.18
CA ASN A 139 -0.08 18.64 -13.64
C ASN A 139 -0.74 18.07 -12.39
N MET A 140 -0.37 16.87 -12.00
CA MET A 140 -0.98 16.17 -10.87
C MET A 140 0.09 15.65 -9.91
N PRO A 141 0.75 16.54 -9.17
CA PRO A 141 1.74 16.12 -8.18
C PRO A 141 1.05 15.38 -7.02
N ALA A 142 1.82 14.55 -6.33
CA ALA A 142 1.32 13.83 -5.17
C ALA A 142 0.89 14.80 -4.08
N ILE A 143 -0.25 14.51 -3.48
CA ILE A 143 -0.77 15.27 -2.35
C ILE A 143 -0.04 14.81 -1.11
N LYS A 144 0.40 15.75 -0.28
CA LYS A 144 0.97 15.42 1.01
C LYS A 144 -0.17 15.02 1.94
N ILE A 145 -0.07 13.81 2.51
CA ILE A 145 -1.05 13.31 3.45
C ILE A 145 -0.45 13.44 4.84
N ASN A 146 -1.24 13.97 5.77
CA ASN A 146 -0.84 14.07 7.15
C ASN A 146 -1.77 13.23 8.02
N PRO A 147 -1.25 12.63 9.11
CA PRO A 147 -2.11 11.95 10.05
C PRO A 147 -3.07 12.96 10.71
N PRO A 148 -4.25 12.51 11.16
CA PRO A 148 -5.16 13.40 11.88
C PRO A 148 -4.45 13.99 13.10
N PRO A 149 -4.74 15.25 13.45
CA PRO A 149 -4.07 15.90 14.57
C PRO A 149 -4.46 15.32 15.94
N TYR A 150 -5.50 14.52 15.99
CA TYR A 150 -5.99 13.85 17.19
C TYR A 150 -6.76 12.60 16.79
N ASP A 151 -6.89 11.67 17.74
CA ASP A 151 -7.68 10.48 17.52
C ASP A 151 -9.15 10.83 17.37
N GLU A 152 -9.78 10.29 16.34
CA GLU A 152 -11.20 10.43 16.12
C GLU A 152 -11.93 9.20 16.64
N TYR A 153 -12.83 9.41 17.53
CA TYR A 153 -13.75 8.40 18.01
C TYR A 153 -14.93 8.95 18.58
#